data_e99664e830fe226985f10219142bd487
#
_entry.id   e99664e830fe226985f10219142bd487
#
_cell.length_a   1.000
_cell.length_b   1.000
_cell.length_c   1.000
_cell.angle_alpha   90.00
_cell.angle_beta   90.00
_cell.angle_gamma   90.00
#
_symmetry.space_group_name_H-M   'P 1'
#
loop_
_entity.id
_entity.type
_entity.pdbx_description
1 polymer ?
#
loop_
_entity_poly.entity_id
_entity_poly.type
_entity_poly.pdbx_seq_one_letter_code
_entity_poly.pdbx_strand_id
1 'polypeptide(L)'
;GYASPLNIPLRLSANYGELRGGHFHAGIDIKTQGVIGKPVFAMDDGYVSRINVSPSGFGKALYITHPDGRMTVYGHLERFTEPIEAYVHELQYARKTFALDFAPPETRFPVKRGERIGLSGNRGSSGGPHLHLEVREGAAQRPLNVLARGFLKVPDTIPPVVKKLYYVSVDTVQGIPLHTVRLSLPVGRTASGGYALPDTVPLPVTANGYFAVEAEEKKNGTSNPMGIYEAEVSKDGEPCFSMTVDRIGFELGRYSYAVALY
;
A
#
# COMPACT_ATOMS: atom_id res chain seq x y z
N GLY A 1 -19.69 -9.02 0.98
CA GLY A 1 -18.26 -8.64 0.98
C GLY A 1 -17.59 -9.00 -0.33
N TYR A 2 -16.47 -8.42 -0.63
CA TYR A 2 -15.71 -8.66 -1.86
C TYR A 2 -15.18 -10.10 -1.97
N ALA A 3 -15.05 -10.61 -3.20
CA ALA A 3 -14.43 -11.90 -3.50
C ALA A 3 -12.89 -11.77 -3.49
N SER A 4 -12.20 -12.89 -3.33
CA SER A 4 -10.74 -12.91 -3.50
C SER A 4 -10.34 -12.62 -4.96
N PRO A 5 -9.35 -11.75 -5.20
CA PRO A 5 -8.87 -11.48 -6.55
C PRO A 5 -8.00 -12.60 -7.12
N LEU A 6 -7.58 -13.57 -6.30
CA LEU A 6 -6.77 -14.72 -6.68
C LEU A 6 -7.36 -16.00 -6.04
N ASN A 7 -7.19 -17.11 -6.71
CA ASN A 7 -7.61 -18.45 -6.23
C ASN A 7 -6.48 -19.20 -5.49
N ILE A 8 -5.56 -18.48 -4.88
CA ILE A 8 -4.46 -18.99 -4.06
C ILE A 8 -4.51 -18.37 -2.68
N PRO A 9 -3.85 -18.93 -1.65
CA PRO A 9 -3.72 -18.29 -0.36
C PRO A 9 -3.07 -16.92 -0.48
N LEU A 10 -3.73 -15.88 0.06
CA LEU A 10 -3.25 -14.52 -0.04
C LEU A 10 -2.06 -14.32 0.91
N ARG A 11 -0.90 -14.00 0.34
CA ARG A 11 0.32 -13.61 1.04
C ARG A 11 0.81 -12.30 0.47
N LEU A 12 1.18 -11.38 1.33
CA LEU A 12 1.56 -10.03 0.90
C LEU A 12 3.08 -9.92 0.70
N SER A 13 3.48 -9.06 -0.24
CA SER A 13 4.84 -8.51 -0.34
C SER A 13 4.90 -7.07 0.11
N ALA A 14 3.76 -6.36 0.15
CA ALA A 14 3.64 -5.02 0.68
C ALA A 14 2.20 -4.73 1.15
N ASN A 15 2.05 -3.85 2.14
CA ASN A 15 0.75 -3.42 2.64
C ASN A 15 0.42 -1.97 2.22
N TYR A 16 -0.81 -1.57 2.52
CA TYR A 16 -1.29 -0.21 2.31
C TYR A 16 -0.56 0.78 3.22
N GLY A 17 -0.19 1.93 2.68
CA GLY A 17 0.50 2.98 3.41
C GLY A 17 1.98 2.73 3.67
N GLU A 18 2.54 1.63 3.16
CA GLU A 18 3.99 1.41 3.19
C GLU A 18 4.72 2.55 2.48
N LEU A 19 5.78 3.04 3.10
CA LEU A 19 6.57 4.13 2.55
C LEU A 19 7.39 3.66 1.35
N ARG A 20 7.26 4.38 0.27
CA ARG A 20 8.03 4.24 -0.96
C ARG A 20 8.83 5.53 -1.21
N GLY A 21 9.76 5.50 -2.12
CA GLY A 21 10.52 6.72 -2.48
C GLY A 21 9.59 7.86 -2.92
N GLY A 22 9.23 8.76 -1.99
CA GLY A 22 8.42 9.96 -2.25
C GLY A 22 6.89 9.77 -2.26
N HIS A 23 6.36 8.61 -1.88
CA HIS A 23 4.91 8.39 -1.77
C HIS A 23 4.56 7.23 -0.85
N PHE A 24 3.28 7.14 -0.48
CA PHE A 24 2.72 5.98 0.21
C PHE A 24 2.19 4.96 -0.79
N HIS A 25 2.35 3.68 -0.48
CA HIS A 25 1.77 2.60 -1.24
C HIS A 25 0.23 2.65 -1.16
N ALA A 26 -0.43 2.83 -2.29
CA ALA A 26 -1.87 3.08 -2.36
C ALA A 26 -2.74 1.80 -2.30
N GLY A 27 -2.12 0.62 -2.22
CA GLY A 27 -2.82 -0.66 -2.22
C GLY A 27 -2.10 -1.72 -1.40
N ILE A 28 -2.31 -2.95 -1.80
CA ILE A 28 -1.57 -4.12 -1.30
C ILE A 28 -0.94 -4.86 -2.47
N ASP A 29 0.25 -5.42 -2.26
CA ASP A 29 0.91 -6.28 -3.25
C ASP A 29 0.75 -7.74 -2.83
N ILE A 30 0.06 -8.53 -3.63
CA ILE A 30 -0.26 -9.93 -3.35
C ILE A 30 0.69 -10.83 -4.15
N LYS A 31 1.46 -11.66 -3.45
CA LYS A 31 2.39 -12.61 -4.07
C LYS A 31 1.67 -13.61 -4.96
N THR A 32 2.20 -13.86 -6.14
CA THR A 32 1.71 -14.84 -7.11
C THR A 32 2.60 -16.09 -7.18
N GLN A 33 3.20 -16.45 -6.04
CA GLN A 33 4.10 -17.62 -5.90
C GLN A 33 5.37 -17.50 -6.76
N GLY A 34 5.83 -16.27 -7.05
CA GLY A 34 7.03 -16.02 -7.87
C GLY A 34 6.84 -16.20 -9.37
N VAL A 35 5.60 -16.38 -9.85
CA VAL A 35 5.30 -16.61 -11.26
C VAL A 35 4.26 -15.63 -11.79
N ILE A 36 4.31 -15.35 -13.08
CA ILE A 36 3.26 -14.67 -13.83
C ILE A 36 2.17 -15.66 -14.28
N GLY A 37 1.04 -15.16 -14.76
CA GLY A 37 0.00 -15.97 -15.40
C GLY A 37 -1.03 -16.58 -14.44
N LYS A 38 -1.05 -16.19 -13.15
CA LYS A 38 -2.15 -16.61 -12.26
C LYS A 38 -3.44 -15.90 -12.66
N PRO A 39 -4.59 -16.61 -12.74
CA PRO A 39 -5.87 -15.97 -13.03
C PRO A 39 -6.20 -14.89 -11.99
N VAL A 40 -6.62 -13.72 -12.46
CA VAL A 40 -7.09 -12.59 -11.66
C VAL A 40 -8.58 -12.43 -11.84
N PHE A 41 -9.31 -12.24 -10.75
CA PHE A 41 -10.76 -12.21 -10.70
C PHE A 41 -11.29 -10.87 -10.20
N ALA A 42 -12.44 -10.43 -10.73
CA ALA A 42 -13.16 -9.27 -10.25
C ALA A 42 -13.64 -9.49 -8.81
N MET A 43 -13.39 -8.54 -7.94
CA MET A 43 -13.77 -8.63 -6.52
C MET A 43 -15.28 -8.51 -6.30
N ASP A 44 -15.99 -7.82 -7.19
CA ASP A 44 -17.44 -7.67 -7.14
C ASP A 44 -18.00 -7.43 -8.55
N ASP A 45 -19.34 -7.42 -8.69
CA ASP A 45 -20.03 -6.99 -9.91
C ASP A 45 -19.62 -5.55 -10.27
N GLY A 46 -19.65 -5.22 -11.55
CA GLY A 46 -19.34 -3.88 -12.01
C GLY A 46 -19.06 -3.81 -13.49
N TYR A 47 -18.26 -2.82 -13.88
CA TYR A 47 -17.81 -2.65 -15.26
C TYR A 47 -16.39 -2.09 -15.30
N VAL A 48 -15.65 -2.40 -16.34
CA VAL A 48 -14.31 -1.81 -16.57
C VAL A 48 -14.47 -0.34 -16.91
N SER A 49 -14.12 0.52 -15.98
CA SER A 49 -14.28 1.99 -16.11
C SER A 49 -13.02 2.69 -16.61
N ARG A 50 -11.85 2.05 -16.52
CA ARG A 50 -10.59 2.56 -17.09
C ARG A 50 -9.64 1.41 -17.38
N ILE A 51 -8.90 1.56 -18.49
CA ILE A 51 -7.81 0.66 -18.88
C ILE A 51 -6.55 1.51 -19.03
N ASN A 52 -5.48 1.07 -18.38
CA ASN A 52 -4.15 1.69 -18.49
C ASN A 52 -3.14 0.67 -19.01
N VAL A 53 -2.39 1.07 -20.03
CA VAL A 53 -1.23 0.35 -20.56
C VAL A 53 -0.05 1.31 -20.62
N SER A 54 1.02 1.03 -19.90
CA SER A 54 2.18 1.90 -19.78
C SER A 54 3.47 1.08 -19.69
N PRO A 55 4.61 1.57 -20.16
CA PRO A 55 5.91 0.93 -19.92
C PRO A 55 6.36 1.05 -18.46
N SER A 56 5.78 1.95 -17.67
CA SER A 56 6.10 2.23 -16.27
C SER A 56 4.85 2.21 -15.39
N GLY A 57 4.99 2.54 -14.10
CA GLY A 57 3.89 2.55 -13.14
C GLY A 57 3.23 1.17 -13.03
N PHE A 58 1.93 1.09 -13.16
CA PHE A 58 1.18 -0.18 -13.10
C PHE A 58 1.38 -1.12 -14.31
N GLY A 59 2.03 -0.66 -15.37
CA GLY A 59 2.16 -1.46 -16.59
C GLY A 59 0.82 -1.66 -17.28
N LYS A 60 0.23 -2.85 -17.18
CA LYS A 60 -1.16 -3.12 -17.56
C LYS A 60 -2.03 -3.10 -16.31
N ALA A 61 -3.05 -2.24 -16.31
CA ALA A 61 -3.99 -2.16 -15.21
C ALA A 61 -5.45 -2.05 -15.67
N LEU A 62 -6.34 -2.69 -14.90
CA LEU A 62 -7.79 -2.54 -15.00
C LEU A 62 -8.34 -1.83 -13.78
N TYR A 63 -9.29 -0.94 -14.04
CA TYR A 63 -10.08 -0.25 -13.03
C TYR A 63 -11.53 -0.68 -13.21
N ILE A 64 -12.13 -1.22 -12.16
CA ILE A 64 -13.51 -1.70 -12.17
C ILE A 64 -14.32 -0.88 -11.19
N THR A 65 -15.37 -0.21 -11.70
CA THR A 65 -16.33 0.51 -10.87
C THR A 65 -17.47 -0.43 -10.47
N HIS A 66 -17.79 -0.42 -9.20
CA HIS A 66 -18.78 -1.29 -8.57
C HIS A 66 -20.08 -0.56 -8.25
N PRO A 67 -21.21 -1.27 -8.08
CA PRO A 67 -22.50 -0.65 -7.77
C PRO A 67 -22.55 0.17 -6.48
N ASP A 68 -21.65 -0.13 -5.53
CA ASP A 68 -21.52 0.60 -4.26
C ASP A 68 -20.74 1.94 -4.38
N GLY A 69 -20.35 2.31 -5.61
CA GLY A 69 -19.62 3.53 -5.92
C GLY A 69 -18.10 3.44 -5.68
N ARG A 70 -17.59 2.29 -5.25
CA ARG A 70 -16.16 2.04 -5.13
C ARG A 70 -15.55 1.57 -6.43
N MET A 71 -14.24 1.65 -6.49
CA MET A 71 -13.45 1.17 -7.61
C MET A 71 -12.36 0.23 -7.11
N THR A 72 -12.15 -0.89 -7.80
CA THR A 72 -10.97 -1.73 -7.60
C THR A 72 -9.98 -1.54 -8.74
N VAL A 73 -8.69 -1.54 -8.42
CA VAL A 73 -7.58 -1.39 -9.37
C VAL A 73 -6.70 -2.62 -9.30
N TYR A 74 -6.45 -3.24 -10.46
CA TYR A 74 -5.62 -4.43 -10.60
C TYR A 74 -4.42 -4.07 -11.46
N GLY A 75 -3.24 -3.97 -10.85
CA GLY A 75 -2.00 -3.56 -11.51
C GLY A 75 -1.05 -4.69 -11.83
N HIS A 76 -0.03 -4.37 -12.61
CA HIS A 76 1.05 -5.26 -13.06
C HIS A 76 0.59 -6.50 -13.83
N LEU A 77 -0.60 -6.45 -14.45
CA LEU A 77 -1.16 -7.57 -15.18
C LEU A 77 -0.26 -7.95 -16.37
N GLU A 78 -0.15 -9.25 -16.63
CA GLU A 78 0.51 -9.76 -17.82
C GLU A 78 -0.37 -9.61 -19.06
N ARG A 79 -1.65 -9.96 -18.89
CA ARG A 79 -2.63 -9.95 -19.97
C ARG A 79 -4.04 -9.71 -19.42
N PHE A 80 -4.84 -8.99 -20.16
CA PHE A 80 -6.29 -8.89 -19.95
C PHE A 80 -7.01 -10.14 -20.48
N THR A 81 -8.31 -10.26 -20.26
CA THR A 81 -9.14 -11.24 -21.00
C THR A 81 -9.20 -10.89 -22.47
N GLU A 82 -9.46 -11.90 -23.31
CA GLU A 82 -9.41 -11.75 -24.79
C GLU A 82 -10.23 -10.56 -25.34
N PRO A 83 -11.47 -10.31 -24.91
CA PRO A 83 -12.23 -9.17 -25.44
C PRO A 83 -11.58 -7.82 -25.12
N ILE A 84 -11.01 -7.68 -23.92
CA ILE A 84 -10.33 -6.45 -23.49
C ILE A 84 -8.99 -6.30 -24.21
N GLU A 85 -8.22 -7.39 -24.30
CA GLU A 85 -6.91 -7.39 -24.98
C GLU A 85 -7.06 -7.02 -26.46
N ALA A 86 -8.04 -7.60 -27.16
CA ALA A 86 -8.32 -7.29 -28.56
C ALA A 86 -8.68 -5.81 -28.77
N TYR A 87 -9.52 -5.27 -27.88
CA TYR A 87 -9.90 -3.85 -27.92
C TYR A 87 -8.71 -2.91 -27.67
N VAL A 88 -7.85 -3.27 -26.73
CA VAL A 88 -6.61 -2.53 -26.46
C VAL A 88 -5.71 -2.53 -27.69
N HIS A 89 -5.48 -3.69 -28.31
CA HIS A 89 -4.66 -3.79 -29.52
C HIS A 89 -5.25 -2.95 -30.68
N GLU A 90 -6.55 -3.02 -30.91
CA GLU A 90 -7.22 -2.19 -31.92
C GLU A 90 -6.91 -0.70 -31.72
N LEU A 91 -7.05 -0.22 -30.48
CA LEU A 91 -6.76 1.18 -30.14
C LEU A 91 -5.27 1.53 -30.27
N GLN A 92 -4.36 0.61 -29.88
CA GLN A 92 -2.92 0.81 -30.03
C GLN A 92 -2.53 0.99 -31.51
N TYR A 93 -3.07 0.14 -32.39
CA TYR A 93 -2.82 0.24 -33.82
C TYR A 93 -3.45 1.50 -34.43
N ALA A 94 -4.70 1.80 -34.09
CA ALA A 94 -5.41 2.98 -34.58
C ALA A 94 -4.71 4.28 -34.18
N ARG A 95 -4.20 4.36 -32.94
CA ARG A 95 -3.51 5.53 -32.40
C ARG A 95 -1.99 5.52 -32.62
N LYS A 96 -1.44 4.44 -33.19
CA LYS A 96 0.00 4.23 -33.39
C LYS A 96 0.81 4.48 -32.11
N THR A 97 0.34 3.96 -30.98
CA THR A 97 1.01 4.11 -29.67
C THR A 97 0.88 2.85 -28.84
N PHE A 98 1.94 2.54 -28.09
CA PHE A 98 1.90 1.46 -27.11
C PHE A 98 1.15 1.87 -25.85
N ALA A 99 1.38 3.09 -25.36
CA ALA A 99 0.80 3.57 -24.14
C ALA A 99 -0.64 4.05 -24.35
N LEU A 100 -1.55 3.55 -23.52
CA LEU A 100 -2.96 3.91 -23.53
C LEU A 100 -3.43 4.17 -22.09
N ASP A 101 -4.24 5.21 -21.95
CA ASP A 101 -4.98 5.49 -20.72
C ASP A 101 -6.35 6.04 -21.11
N PHE A 102 -7.40 5.26 -20.92
CA PHE A 102 -8.73 5.62 -21.42
C PHE A 102 -9.85 4.92 -20.65
N ALA A 103 -11.03 5.53 -20.70
CA ALA A 103 -12.27 4.97 -20.19
C ALA A 103 -13.07 4.37 -21.36
N PRO A 104 -13.30 3.04 -21.40
CA PRO A 104 -14.24 2.45 -22.33
C PRO A 104 -15.68 2.86 -21.97
N PRO A 105 -16.64 2.76 -22.90
CA PRO A 105 -18.05 2.92 -22.56
C PRO A 105 -18.47 1.95 -21.43
N GLU A 106 -19.26 2.40 -20.48
CA GLU A 106 -19.65 1.62 -19.29
C GLU A 106 -20.27 0.26 -19.63
N THR A 107 -21.02 0.20 -20.71
CA THR A 107 -21.69 -1.02 -21.19
C THR A 107 -20.76 -1.98 -21.94
N ARG A 108 -19.51 -1.58 -22.21
CA ARG A 108 -18.61 -2.33 -23.09
C ARG A 108 -18.07 -3.60 -22.45
N PHE A 109 -17.67 -3.52 -21.19
CA PHE A 109 -17.07 -4.61 -20.45
C PHE A 109 -17.69 -4.74 -19.06
N PRO A 110 -18.96 -5.21 -18.99
CA PRO A 110 -19.53 -5.59 -17.70
C PRO A 110 -18.78 -6.79 -17.13
N VAL A 111 -18.65 -6.86 -15.81
CA VAL A 111 -18.00 -7.95 -15.11
C VAL A 111 -18.87 -8.44 -13.97
N LYS A 112 -18.78 -9.73 -13.67
CA LYS A 112 -19.42 -10.35 -12.51
C LYS A 112 -18.40 -10.64 -11.43
N ARG A 113 -18.84 -10.62 -10.19
CA ARG A 113 -18.05 -11.01 -9.04
C ARG A 113 -17.46 -12.42 -9.24
N GLY A 114 -16.15 -12.54 -9.10
CA GLY A 114 -15.44 -13.81 -9.33
C GLY A 114 -15.21 -14.14 -10.81
N GLU A 115 -15.59 -13.28 -11.73
CA GLU A 115 -15.26 -13.43 -13.14
C GLU A 115 -13.78 -13.18 -13.38
N ARG A 116 -13.14 -13.99 -14.23
CA ARG A 116 -11.75 -13.79 -14.61
C ARG A 116 -11.61 -12.55 -15.50
N ILE A 117 -10.75 -11.61 -15.07
CA ILE A 117 -10.51 -10.34 -15.75
C ILE A 117 -9.14 -10.26 -16.42
N GLY A 118 -8.23 -11.18 -16.09
CA GLY A 118 -6.88 -11.19 -16.66
C GLY A 118 -5.97 -12.21 -16.01
N LEU A 119 -4.68 -12.04 -16.24
CA LEU A 119 -3.61 -12.85 -15.66
C LEU A 119 -2.62 -11.93 -14.93
N SER A 120 -2.16 -12.36 -13.75
CA SER A 120 -1.13 -11.65 -12.99
C SER A 120 0.20 -11.62 -13.74
N GLY A 121 0.98 -10.59 -13.51
CA GLY A 121 2.21 -10.37 -14.25
C GLY A 121 3.31 -9.70 -13.44
N ASN A 122 4.16 -8.99 -14.19
CA ASN A 122 5.28 -8.21 -13.69
C ASN A 122 5.52 -6.98 -14.58
N ARG A 123 4.43 -6.42 -15.17
CA ARG A 123 4.52 -5.29 -16.09
C ARG A 123 4.68 -3.96 -15.36
N GLY A 124 5.27 -2.97 -16.02
CA GLY A 124 5.49 -1.64 -15.46
C GLY A 124 6.65 -1.60 -14.46
N SER A 125 6.54 -0.74 -13.45
CA SER A 125 7.56 -0.56 -12.41
C SER A 125 7.39 -1.59 -11.30
N SER A 126 7.70 -2.85 -11.58
CA SER A 126 7.56 -3.98 -10.67
C SER A 126 8.87 -4.72 -10.49
N GLY A 127 9.23 -5.02 -9.25
CA GLY A 127 10.46 -5.73 -8.87
C GLY A 127 10.35 -7.26 -8.95
N GLY A 128 9.17 -7.81 -9.24
CA GLY A 128 8.93 -9.26 -9.32
C GLY A 128 7.44 -9.59 -9.47
N PRO A 129 7.07 -10.84 -9.86
CA PRO A 129 5.68 -11.22 -10.11
C PRO A 129 4.79 -11.05 -8.87
N HIS A 130 3.77 -10.19 -8.97
CA HIS A 130 2.76 -9.97 -7.95
C HIS A 130 1.50 -9.35 -8.58
N LEU A 131 0.42 -9.30 -7.82
CA LEU A 131 -0.77 -8.51 -8.14
C LEU A 131 -0.80 -7.30 -7.23
N HIS A 132 -0.70 -6.10 -7.79
CA HIS A 132 -1.03 -4.87 -7.09
C HIS A 132 -2.54 -4.67 -7.08
N LEU A 133 -3.12 -4.48 -5.91
CA LEU A 133 -4.56 -4.33 -5.72
C LEU A 133 -4.89 -3.11 -4.88
N GLU A 134 -5.80 -2.28 -5.38
CA GLU A 134 -6.35 -1.16 -4.62
C GLU A 134 -7.87 -1.23 -4.55
N VAL A 135 -8.42 -0.65 -3.49
CA VAL A 135 -9.82 -0.24 -3.40
C VAL A 135 -9.85 1.27 -3.22
N ARG A 136 -10.60 1.95 -4.05
CA ARG A 136 -10.72 3.42 -4.04
C ARG A 136 -12.16 3.83 -3.83
N GLU A 137 -12.39 5.01 -3.26
CA GLU A 137 -13.72 5.56 -3.04
C GLU A 137 -13.93 6.92 -3.68
N GLY A 138 -15.19 7.19 -4.07
CA GLY A 138 -15.69 8.47 -4.53
C GLY A 138 -15.06 8.99 -5.82
N ALA A 139 -15.53 10.15 -6.27
CA ALA A 139 -15.05 10.81 -7.48
C ALA A 139 -13.55 11.19 -7.40
N ALA A 140 -13.03 11.43 -6.21
CA ALA A 140 -11.62 11.72 -5.96
C ALA A 140 -10.73 10.46 -6.03
N GLN A 141 -11.31 9.27 -6.18
CA GLN A 141 -10.59 7.98 -6.25
C GLN A 141 -9.58 7.81 -5.10
N ARG A 142 -9.97 8.15 -3.86
CA ARG A 142 -9.12 8.05 -2.69
C ARG A 142 -8.85 6.58 -2.36
N PRO A 143 -7.58 6.16 -2.26
CA PRO A 143 -7.25 4.80 -1.85
C PRO A 143 -7.66 4.53 -0.41
N LEU A 144 -8.15 3.33 -0.17
CA LEU A 144 -8.57 2.82 1.13
C LEU A 144 -7.66 1.68 1.57
N ASN A 145 -7.45 1.55 2.87
CA ASN A 145 -6.75 0.40 3.41
C ASN A 145 -7.60 -0.87 3.26
N VAL A 146 -7.20 -1.71 2.31
CA VAL A 146 -7.94 -2.92 1.90
C VAL A 146 -8.17 -3.89 3.05
N LEU A 147 -7.18 -4.01 3.96
CA LEU A 147 -7.23 -4.94 5.09
C LEU A 147 -7.99 -4.35 6.27
N ALA A 148 -7.67 -3.12 6.66
CA ALA A 148 -8.32 -2.45 7.79
C ALA A 148 -9.83 -2.27 7.57
N ARG A 149 -10.25 -2.05 6.33
CA ARG A 149 -11.66 -1.97 5.93
C ARG A 149 -12.35 -3.33 5.79
N GLY A 150 -11.61 -4.43 5.96
CA GLY A 150 -12.16 -5.78 5.86
C GLY A 150 -12.60 -6.19 4.46
N PHE A 151 -12.10 -5.53 3.41
CA PHE A 151 -12.42 -5.91 2.04
C PHE A 151 -11.80 -7.26 1.67
N LEU A 152 -10.61 -7.54 2.18
CA LEU A 152 -9.97 -8.85 2.12
C LEU A 152 -9.48 -9.26 3.51
N LYS A 153 -9.41 -10.57 3.73
CA LYS A 153 -8.83 -11.15 4.94
C LYS A 153 -7.51 -11.82 4.61
N VAL A 154 -6.46 -11.37 5.27
CA VAL A 154 -5.13 -11.99 5.23
C VAL A 154 -4.78 -12.35 6.67
N PRO A 155 -4.38 -13.60 6.96
CA PRO A 155 -3.98 -13.99 8.31
C PRO A 155 -2.85 -13.11 8.84
N ASP A 156 -3.03 -12.62 10.07
CA ASP A 156 -2.06 -11.79 10.75
C ASP A 156 -2.10 -12.08 12.26
N THR A 157 -1.07 -12.77 12.73
CA THR A 157 -0.89 -13.13 14.14
C THR A 157 0.49 -12.73 14.65
N ILE A 158 1.26 -12.01 13.84
CA ILE A 158 2.64 -11.62 14.15
C ILE A 158 2.60 -10.19 14.67
N PRO A 159 2.91 -9.96 15.96
CA PRO A 159 2.98 -8.60 16.47
C PRO A 159 4.17 -7.85 15.88
N PRO A 160 4.08 -6.51 15.77
CA PRO A 160 5.19 -5.69 15.32
C PRO A 160 6.41 -5.82 16.24
N VAL A 161 7.59 -5.69 15.64
CA VAL A 161 8.86 -5.70 16.36
C VAL A 161 9.39 -4.28 16.43
N VAL A 162 9.54 -3.74 17.64
CA VAL A 162 10.20 -2.45 17.86
C VAL A 162 11.69 -2.71 18.08
N LYS A 163 12.55 -2.02 17.32
CA LYS A 163 14.00 -2.24 17.31
C LYS A 163 14.76 -1.17 18.08
N LYS A 164 14.38 0.11 17.83
CA LYS A 164 15.09 1.26 18.40
C LYS A 164 14.14 2.42 18.68
N LEU A 165 14.52 3.20 19.66
CA LEU A 165 13.99 4.54 19.91
C LEU A 165 15.04 5.57 19.52
N TYR A 166 14.64 6.60 18.81
CA TYR A 166 15.46 7.75 18.47
C TYR A 166 14.92 8.99 19.17
N TYR A 167 15.81 9.87 19.57
CA TYR A 167 15.47 11.25 19.88
C TYR A 167 16.11 12.17 18.84
N VAL A 168 15.31 13.03 18.24
CA VAL A 168 15.71 13.98 17.20
C VAL A 168 15.49 15.38 17.71
N SER A 169 16.56 16.17 17.85
CA SER A 169 16.43 17.61 18.14
C SER A 169 16.08 18.38 16.87
N VAL A 170 15.29 19.43 17.03
CA VAL A 170 14.96 20.38 15.96
C VAL A 170 15.56 21.73 16.32
N ASP A 171 16.64 22.10 15.64
CA ASP A 171 17.29 23.39 15.74
C ASP A 171 16.87 24.26 14.56
N THR A 172 16.93 25.59 14.69
CA THR A 172 16.65 26.50 13.59
C THR A 172 17.94 27.24 13.20
N VAL A 173 18.38 27.02 11.98
CA VAL A 173 19.54 27.69 11.41
C VAL A 173 19.09 28.56 10.24
N GLN A 174 19.25 29.85 10.36
CA GLN A 174 18.81 30.84 9.35
C GLN A 174 17.33 30.69 8.94
N GLY A 175 16.46 30.37 9.91
CA GLY A 175 15.01 30.16 9.66
C GLY A 175 14.65 28.79 9.10
N ILE A 176 15.60 27.89 8.88
CA ILE A 176 15.38 26.55 8.36
C ILE A 176 15.47 25.54 9.50
N PRO A 177 14.46 24.66 9.70
CA PRO A 177 14.55 23.60 10.69
C PRO A 177 15.65 22.58 10.32
N LEU A 178 16.52 22.32 11.26
CA LEU A 178 17.57 21.32 11.17
C LEU A 178 17.25 20.18 12.13
N HIS A 179 16.98 18.99 11.57
CA HIS A 179 16.70 17.79 12.33
C HIS A 179 17.99 17.01 12.58
N THR A 180 18.34 16.78 13.83
CA THR A 180 19.57 16.05 14.19
C THR A 180 19.24 14.89 15.11
N VAL A 181 19.56 13.66 14.69
CA VAL A 181 19.46 12.48 15.55
C VAL A 181 20.48 12.64 16.68
N ARG A 182 20.01 12.79 17.92
CA ARG A 182 20.82 12.92 19.11
C ARG A 182 21.06 11.60 19.83
N LEU A 183 20.06 10.71 19.80
CA LEU A 183 20.10 9.41 20.43
C LEU A 183 19.55 8.34 19.50
N SER A 184 20.16 7.16 19.55
CA SER A 184 19.68 5.95 18.90
C SER A 184 19.88 4.80 19.89
N LEU A 185 18.81 4.35 20.52
CA LEU A 185 18.84 3.39 21.62
C LEU A 185 18.11 2.11 21.23
N PRO A 186 18.74 0.94 21.35
CA PRO A 186 18.05 -0.32 21.21
C PRO A 186 17.03 -0.48 22.32
N VAL A 187 15.88 -1.07 22.02
CA VAL A 187 14.88 -1.45 23.01
C VAL A 187 14.90 -2.95 23.24
N GLY A 188 14.67 -3.35 24.48
CA GLY A 188 14.58 -4.76 24.87
C GLY A 188 13.13 -5.21 25.00
N ARG A 189 12.86 -6.49 24.72
CA ARG A 189 11.53 -7.07 24.94
C ARG A 189 11.30 -7.29 26.43
N THR A 190 10.14 -6.85 26.91
CA THR A 190 9.73 -7.04 28.32
C THR A 190 9.09 -8.40 28.55
N ALA A 191 9.00 -8.84 29.81
CA ALA A 191 8.31 -10.06 30.19
C ALA A 191 6.80 -10.04 29.85
N SER A 192 6.19 -8.85 29.79
CA SER A 192 4.80 -8.65 29.37
C SER A 192 4.59 -8.69 27.85
N GLY A 193 5.70 -8.86 27.07
CA GLY A 193 5.63 -8.93 25.60
C GLY A 193 5.74 -7.60 24.88
N GLY A 194 5.82 -6.48 25.61
CA GLY A 194 6.11 -5.14 25.08
C GLY A 194 7.61 -4.90 24.86
N TYR A 195 7.97 -3.62 24.69
CA TYR A 195 9.36 -3.18 24.54
C TYR A 195 9.65 -2.03 25.50
N ALA A 196 10.86 -1.99 26.06
CA ALA A 196 11.30 -0.91 26.92
C ALA A 196 12.77 -0.58 26.68
N LEU A 197 13.16 0.63 27.05
CA LEU A 197 14.56 0.97 27.20
C LEU A 197 15.13 0.30 28.45
N PRO A 198 16.44 0.01 28.50
CA PRO A 198 17.11 -0.38 29.75
C PRO A 198 16.91 0.70 30.82
N ASP A 199 16.56 0.32 32.05
CA ASP A 199 16.14 1.19 33.16
C ASP A 199 17.18 2.22 33.61
N THR A 200 18.36 2.27 33.02
CA THR A 200 19.53 2.99 33.54
C THR A 200 19.94 4.19 32.71
N VAL A 201 19.23 4.54 31.66
CA VAL A 201 19.67 5.62 30.75
C VAL A 201 18.74 6.82 30.87
N PRO A 202 19.11 7.91 31.61
CA PRO A 202 18.45 9.19 31.51
C PRO A 202 18.54 9.69 30.06
N LEU A 203 17.42 10.01 29.45
CA LEU A 203 17.40 10.58 28.11
C LEU A 203 17.62 12.10 28.21
N PRO A 204 18.77 12.65 27.77
CA PRO A 204 18.96 14.08 27.70
C PRO A 204 18.13 14.66 26.54
N VAL A 205 16.89 15.02 26.82
CA VAL A 205 16.00 15.66 25.85
C VAL A 205 16.13 17.18 25.97
N THR A 206 16.27 17.84 24.83
CA THR A 206 16.19 19.32 24.73
C THR A 206 14.75 19.76 24.50
N ALA A 207 14.44 21.04 24.72
CA ALA A 207 13.07 21.56 24.65
C ALA A 207 12.40 21.37 23.28
N ASN A 208 13.19 21.36 22.19
CA ASN A 208 12.66 21.22 20.82
C ASN A 208 13.14 19.88 20.23
N GLY A 209 12.23 18.98 20.04
CA GLY A 209 12.54 17.68 19.44
C GLY A 209 11.34 16.75 19.45
N TYR A 210 11.56 15.57 18.90
CA TYR A 210 10.56 14.50 18.84
C TYR A 210 11.23 13.12 18.97
N PHE A 211 10.41 12.15 19.34
CA PHE A 211 10.82 10.76 19.32
C PHE A 211 10.42 10.11 17.99
N ALA A 212 11.28 9.23 17.48
CA ALA A 212 10.99 8.36 16.37
C ALA A 212 11.27 6.90 16.78
N VAL A 213 10.50 5.98 16.22
CA VAL A 213 10.60 4.55 16.53
C VAL A 213 10.92 3.78 15.26
N GLU A 214 11.96 2.94 15.32
CA GLU A 214 12.20 1.94 14.29
C GLU A 214 11.40 0.69 14.64
N ALA A 215 10.38 0.42 13.84
CA ALA A 215 9.52 -0.74 13.99
C ALA A 215 9.35 -1.48 12.66
N GLU A 216 9.18 -2.77 12.75
CA GLU A 216 8.94 -3.66 11.60
C GLU A 216 7.72 -4.51 11.87
N GLU A 217 6.81 -4.53 10.92
CA GLU A 217 5.68 -5.44 10.92
C GLU A 217 5.85 -6.53 9.86
N LYS A 218 5.27 -7.71 10.08
CA LYS A 218 5.23 -8.82 9.13
C LYS A 218 3.85 -9.45 9.13
N LYS A 219 3.47 -10.02 8.00
CA LYS A 219 2.24 -10.81 7.87
C LYS A 219 2.57 -12.30 7.78
N ASN A 220 1.62 -13.15 8.17
CA ASN A 220 1.81 -14.59 8.13
C ASN A 220 2.20 -15.08 6.72
N GLY A 221 3.19 -15.97 6.68
CA GLY A 221 3.64 -16.61 5.44
C GLY A 221 4.45 -15.73 4.50
N THR A 222 5.00 -14.61 5.01
CA THR A 222 5.94 -13.75 4.28
C THR A 222 7.06 -13.26 5.19
N SER A 223 8.23 -13.01 4.61
CA SER A 223 9.37 -12.36 5.29
C SER A 223 9.47 -10.87 4.96
N ASN A 224 8.63 -10.36 4.08
CA ASN A 224 8.65 -8.94 3.69
C ASN A 224 8.29 -8.06 4.88
N PRO A 225 9.04 -6.98 5.13
CA PRO A 225 8.63 -5.95 6.08
C PRO A 225 7.39 -5.23 5.55
N MET A 226 6.54 -4.80 6.46
CA MET A 226 5.31 -4.08 6.20
C MET A 226 5.32 -2.75 6.95
N GLY A 227 4.55 -1.77 6.48
CA GLY A 227 4.31 -0.52 7.20
C GLY A 227 3.40 -0.72 8.41
N ILE A 228 3.59 0.10 9.43
CA ILE A 228 2.76 0.12 10.64
C ILE A 228 1.40 0.73 10.31
N TYR A 229 0.34 0.08 10.79
CA TYR A 229 -1.05 0.55 10.58
C TYR A 229 -1.45 1.65 11.54
N GLU A 230 -1.11 1.48 12.82
CA GLU A 230 -1.53 2.40 13.88
C GLU A 230 -0.41 2.62 14.88
N ALA A 231 -0.29 3.86 15.34
CA ALA A 231 0.61 4.24 16.41
C ALA A 231 -0.09 5.26 17.32
N GLU A 232 0.05 5.07 18.63
CA GLU A 232 -0.38 6.01 19.65
C GLU A 232 0.79 6.32 20.58
N VAL A 233 0.92 7.58 20.95
CA VAL A 233 1.91 8.03 21.94
C VAL A 233 1.18 8.65 23.11
N SER A 234 1.48 8.19 24.30
CA SER A 234 0.98 8.76 25.56
C SER A 234 2.14 9.33 26.37
N LYS A 235 1.90 10.44 27.04
CA LYS A 235 2.82 11.04 28.02
C LYS A 235 2.13 11.09 29.39
N ASP A 236 2.78 10.54 30.39
CA ASP A 236 2.26 10.48 31.76
C ASP A 236 0.85 9.83 31.86
N GLY A 237 0.57 8.87 30.96
CA GLY A 237 -0.72 8.18 30.86
C GLY A 237 -1.77 8.86 29.97
N GLU A 238 -1.50 10.09 29.52
CA GLU A 238 -2.41 10.85 28.65
C GLU A 238 -2.00 10.74 27.18
N PRO A 239 -2.95 10.43 26.26
CA PRO A 239 -2.67 10.40 24.82
C PRO A 239 -2.24 11.77 24.31
N CYS A 240 -1.13 11.86 23.58
CA CYS A 240 -0.64 13.10 23.01
C CYS A 240 -0.45 13.08 21.48
N PHE A 241 -0.44 11.89 20.87
CA PHE A 241 -0.38 11.72 19.43
C PHE A 241 -1.02 10.40 19.03
N SER A 242 -1.74 10.39 17.92
CA SER A 242 -2.21 9.17 17.28
C SER A 242 -2.08 9.26 15.76
N MET A 243 -1.79 8.14 15.12
CA MET A 243 -1.71 8.00 13.68
C MET A 243 -2.39 6.69 13.27
N THR A 244 -3.26 6.75 12.28
CA THR A 244 -3.91 5.57 11.69
C THR A 244 -3.82 5.65 10.16
N VAL A 245 -3.28 4.62 9.54
CA VAL A 245 -3.06 4.53 8.09
C VAL A 245 -4.25 3.86 7.42
N ASP A 246 -5.39 4.55 7.39
CA ASP A 246 -6.66 4.02 6.87
C ASP A 246 -7.02 4.56 5.48
N ARG A 247 -6.77 5.85 5.25
CA ARG A 247 -7.13 6.54 4.02
C ARG A 247 -6.15 7.67 3.73
N ILE A 248 -5.30 7.47 2.72
CA ILE A 248 -4.29 8.46 2.32
C ILE A 248 -4.60 8.90 0.89
N GLY A 249 -4.97 10.17 0.71
CA GLY A 249 -5.16 10.74 -0.63
C GLY A 249 -3.83 10.88 -1.39
N PHE A 250 -3.87 10.81 -2.70
CA PHE A 250 -2.68 10.94 -3.55
C PHE A 250 -1.98 12.29 -3.37
N GLU A 251 -2.72 13.34 -3.05
CA GLU A 251 -2.23 14.67 -2.74
C GLU A 251 -1.32 14.72 -1.51
N LEU A 252 -1.48 13.73 -0.61
CA LEU A 252 -0.68 13.59 0.61
C LEU A 252 0.61 12.78 0.39
N GLY A 253 0.76 12.11 -0.75
CA GLY A 253 1.91 11.25 -1.03
C GLY A 253 3.25 11.96 -0.85
N ARG A 254 3.36 13.22 -1.29
CA ARG A 254 4.55 14.07 -1.14
C ARG A 254 4.96 14.37 0.30
N TYR A 255 4.05 14.15 1.26
CA TYR A 255 4.30 14.36 2.69
C TYR A 255 4.73 13.07 3.42
N SER A 256 5.10 12.02 2.69
CA SER A 256 5.58 10.76 3.28
C SER A 256 6.74 10.98 4.25
N TYR A 257 7.60 11.95 3.98
CA TYR A 257 8.72 12.32 4.86
C TYR A 257 8.30 13.04 6.16
N ALA A 258 7.06 13.51 6.27
CA ALA A 258 6.57 14.12 7.51
C ALA A 258 6.29 13.09 8.63
N VAL A 259 6.15 11.82 8.28
CA VAL A 259 5.85 10.72 9.21
C VAL A 259 6.95 9.67 9.29
N ALA A 260 8.01 9.82 8.51
CA ALA A 260 9.14 8.90 8.51
C ALA A 260 10.46 9.65 8.60
N LEU A 261 11.36 9.13 9.42
CA LEU A 261 12.75 9.55 9.49
C LEU A 261 13.56 8.69 8.50
N TYR A 262 14.24 9.32 7.54
CA TYR A 262 15.13 8.68 6.57
C TYR A 262 16.59 9.01 6.86
#